data_13284094ddd8086cc45d18476cb52a3d
#
_entry.id   13284094ddd8086cc45d18476cb52a3d
#
_cell.length_a   1.000
_cell.length_b   1.000
_cell.length_c   1.000
_cell.angle_alpha   90.00
_cell.angle_beta   90.00
_cell.angle_gamma   90.00
#
_symmetry.space_group_name_H-M   'P 1'
#
loop_
_entity.id
_entity.type
_entity.pdbx_description
1 polymer ?
#
loop_
_entity_poly.entity_id
_entity_poly.type
_entity_poly.pdbx_seq_one_letter_code
_entity_poly.pdbx_strand_id
1 'polypeptide(L)'
;MNPWALFKRGFMTYWYWHVRQLNVLWPSITLGEKTLVIFPGVYKPLENEQSCVEYCHEGDRVLDLGCGSGVCAVFAAGVAREVLAVDISPAAIANTKENCRRFGRENVTVLPSDMFANVSGRFNLILANPPYIEADFEDNEAQFATSTRYLPVLFAQARDYLEKDGRLLVQYPGWFGGLVKKLAVAHGLEVVKVQRMPRKSLYLSLLSFAYLQVGFRSTLFLIKPRPLPKAVETAPATEQAMPVMAA
;
A
#
# COMPACT_ATOMS: atom_id res chain seq x y z
N MET A 1 17.75 -19.17 -19.50
CA MET A 1 17.32 -18.05 -18.62
C MET A 1 17.64 -16.74 -19.34
N ASN A 2 16.70 -15.79 -19.40
CA ASN A 2 16.92 -14.50 -20.09
C ASN A 2 18.05 -13.73 -19.37
N PRO A 3 19.12 -13.24 -20.05
CA PRO A 3 20.23 -12.51 -19.45
C PRO A 3 19.78 -11.29 -18.63
N TRP A 4 18.70 -10.63 -19.06
CA TRP A 4 18.11 -9.51 -18.34
C TRP A 4 17.46 -9.91 -17.00
N ALA A 5 16.83 -11.09 -16.94
CA ALA A 5 16.29 -11.63 -15.69
C ALA A 5 17.39 -11.97 -14.70
N LEU A 6 18.50 -12.54 -15.20
CA LEU A 6 19.67 -12.84 -14.38
C LEU A 6 20.33 -11.58 -13.83
N PHE A 7 20.48 -10.55 -14.67
CA PHE A 7 20.99 -9.25 -14.24
C PHE A 7 20.09 -8.60 -13.18
N LYS A 8 18.77 -8.56 -13.40
CA LYS A 8 17.80 -8.05 -12.40
C LYS A 8 17.95 -8.79 -11.07
N ARG A 9 18.00 -10.12 -11.10
CA ARG A 9 18.14 -10.92 -9.87
C ARG A 9 19.43 -10.60 -9.14
N GLY A 10 20.57 -10.56 -9.84
CA GLY A 10 21.85 -10.20 -9.25
C GLY A 10 21.87 -8.80 -8.64
N PHE A 11 21.34 -7.82 -9.37
CA PHE A 11 21.22 -6.44 -8.89
C PHE A 11 20.33 -6.35 -7.64
N MET A 12 19.20 -6.99 -7.61
CA MET A 12 18.28 -6.95 -6.47
C MET A 12 18.85 -7.64 -5.24
N THR A 13 19.55 -8.79 -5.41
CA THR A 13 20.25 -9.47 -4.33
C THR A 13 21.35 -8.57 -3.73
N TYR A 14 22.13 -7.90 -4.59
CA TYR A 14 23.14 -6.93 -4.15
C TYR A 14 22.49 -5.75 -3.42
N TRP A 15 21.41 -5.17 -3.98
CA TRP A 15 20.72 -4.03 -3.38
C TRP A 15 20.10 -4.37 -2.02
N TYR A 16 19.49 -5.56 -1.88
CA TYR A 16 18.99 -6.05 -0.61
C TYR A 16 20.11 -6.17 0.45
N TRP A 17 21.24 -6.79 0.08
CA TRP A 17 22.40 -6.87 0.95
C TRP A 17 22.93 -5.49 1.33
N HIS A 18 23.05 -4.58 0.37
CA HIS A 18 23.51 -3.21 0.58
C HIS A 18 22.59 -2.45 1.55
N VAL A 19 21.29 -2.49 1.35
CA VAL A 19 20.30 -1.87 2.26
C VAL A 19 20.39 -2.46 3.66
N ARG A 20 20.54 -3.78 3.76
CA ARG A 20 20.72 -4.46 5.04
C ARG A 20 21.95 -3.96 5.80
N GLN A 21 23.10 -3.81 5.13
CA GLN A 21 24.31 -3.26 5.75
C GLN A 21 24.11 -1.79 6.17
N LEU A 22 23.50 -0.99 5.34
CA LEU A 22 23.24 0.40 5.67
C LEU A 22 22.26 0.54 6.84
N ASN A 23 21.29 -0.33 6.99
CA ASN A 23 20.39 -0.31 8.14
C ASN A 23 21.09 -0.71 9.45
N VAL A 24 22.13 -1.53 9.38
CA VAL A 24 22.99 -1.81 10.56
C VAL A 24 23.78 -0.55 10.95
N LEU A 25 24.33 0.18 9.97
CA LEU A 25 25.11 1.40 10.22
C LEU A 25 24.22 2.59 10.63
N TRP A 26 23.06 2.70 10.01
CA TRP A 26 22.06 3.75 10.27
C TRP A 26 20.70 3.14 10.60
N PRO A 27 20.52 2.64 11.85
CA PRO A 27 19.35 1.85 12.23
C PRO A 27 18.09 2.69 12.48
N SER A 28 18.07 3.96 12.07
CA SER A 28 16.92 4.84 12.27
C SER A 28 16.72 5.82 11.13
N ILE A 29 15.52 6.43 11.10
CA ILE A 29 15.16 7.53 10.23
C ILE A 29 14.26 8.51 10.96
N THR A 30 14.49 9.81 10.76
CA THR A 30 13.62 10.86 11.29
C THR A 30 12.70 11.38 10.21
N LEU A 31 11.40 11.30 10.47
CA LEU A 31 10.33 11.77 9.59
C LEU A 31 9.41 12.70 10.40
N GLY A 32 9.41 13.98 10.05
CA GLY A 32 8.81 15.00 10.91
C GLY A 32 9.49 15.00 12.29
N GLU A 33 8.71 14.89 13.35
CA GLU A 33 9.19 14.87 14.75
C GLU A 33 9.44 13.44 15.28
N LYS A 34 9.27 12.41 14.45
CA LYS A 34 9.37 11.00 14.89
C LYS A 34 10.62 10.33 14.33
N THR A 35 11.41 9.73 15.22
CA THR A 35 12.55 8.90 14.84
C THR A 35 12.18 7.41 14.98
N LEU A 36 11.98 6.76 13.82
CA LEU A 36 11.67 5.34 13.74
C LEU A 36 12.95 4.51 13.69
N VAL A 37 12.91 3.33 14.28
CA VAL A 37 13.96 2.29 14.12
C VAL A 37 13.70 1.54 12.82
N ILE A 38 14.78 1.17 12.14
CA ILE A 38 14.71 0.36 10.91
C ILE A 38 15.59 -0.88 11.10
N PHE A 39 14.97 -2.04 11.07
CA PHE A 39 15.67 -3.31 11.22
C PHE A 39 16.45 -3.68 9.95
N PRO A 40 17.55 -4.44 10.06
CA PRO A 40 18.21 -5.01 8.90
C PRO A 40 17.24 -5.82 8.05
N GLY A 41 17.26 -5.62 6.73
CA GLY A 41 16.35 -6.30 5.81
C GLY A 41 14.94 -5.71 5.70
N VAL A 42 14.64 -4.62 6.40
CA VAL A 42 13.40 -3.87 6.25
C VAL A 42 13.63 -2.64 5.36
N TYR A 43 12.67 -2.35 4.49
CA TYR A 43 12.71 -1.16 3.64
C TYR A 43 12.76 0.12 4.48
N LYS A 44 13.71 1.01 4.16
CA LYS A 44 13.79 2.31 4.80
C LYS A 44 12.90 3.32 4.07
N PRO A 45 11.94 3.96 4.78
CA PRO A 45 11.02 4.92 4.17
C PRO A 45 11.76 6.22 3.83
N LEU A 46 11.97 6.50 2.55
CA LEU A 46 12.72 7.65 2.04
C LEU A 46 11.89 8.58 1.14
N GLU A 47 10.59 8.28 0.99
CA GLU A 47 9.69 8.96 0.06
C GLU A 47 8.61 9.80 0.76
N ASN A 48 8.83 10.22 2.02
CA ASN A 48 7.85 10.92 2.86
C ASN A 48 6.56 10.11 3.11
N GLU A 49 6.68 8.81 3.35
CA GLU A 49 5.59 7.87 3.55
C GLU A 49 4.64 8.28 4.69
N GLN A 50 5.13 9.03 5.68
CA GLN A 50 4.32 9.61 6.74
C GLN A 50 3.19 10.54 6.24
N SER A 51 3.28 11.04 5.00
CA SER A 51 2.22 11.87 4.40
C SER A 51 0.89 11.10 4.19
N CYS A 52 0.88 9.78 4.35
CA CYS A 52 -0.34 8.99 4.35
C CYS A 52 -1.33 9.48 5.43
N VAL A 53 -0.84 10.09 6.52
CA VAL A 53 -1.66 10.61 7.61
C VAL A 53 -2.65 11.69 7.16
N GLU A 54 -2.34 12.45 6.10
CA GLU A 54 -3.22 13.47 5.53
C GLU A 54 -4.56 12.89 5.03
N TYR A 55 -4.60 11.58 4.84
CA TYR A 55 -5.78 10.84 4.36
C TYR A 55 -6.46 10.03 5.45
N CYS A 56 -5.95 10.06 6.69
CA CYS A 56 -6.57 9.43 7.85
C CYS A 56 -7.58 10.38 8.48
N HIS A 57 -8.73 9.86 8.88
CA HIS A 57 -9.73 10.62 9.62
C HIS A 57 -9.92 10.03 11.02
N GLU A 58 -10.36 10.86 11.94
CA GLU A 58 -10.80 10.41 13.25
C GLU A 58 -11.94 9.39 13.09
N GLY A 59 -11.85 8.30 13.84
CA GLY A 59 -12.81 7.19 13.73
C GLY A 59 -12.53 6.16 12.63
N ASP A 60 -11.57 6.39 11.73
CA ASP A 60 -11.20 5.41 10.71
C ASP A 60 -10.72 4.08 11.33
N ARG A 61 -11.11 2.99 10.70
CA ARG A 61 -10.45 1.70 10.76
C ARG A 61 -9.50 1.61 9.57
N VAL A 62 -8.20 1.52 9.83
CA VAL A 62 -7.15 1.57 8.80
C VAL A 62 -6.49 0.23 8.63
N LEU A 63 -6.24 -0.19 7.38
CA LEU A 63 -5.36 -1.31 7.04
C LEU A 63 -4.06 -0.75 6.44
N ASP A 64 -2.92 -1.09 7.05
CA ASP A 64 -1.58 -0.87 6.48
C ASP A 64 -1.11 -2.19 5.86
N LEU A 65 -1.25 -2.31 4.53
CA LEU A 65 -0.97 -3.52 3.79
C LEU A 65 0.48 -3.51 3.30
N GLY A 66 1.30 -4.45 3.81
CA GLY A 66 2.75 -4.42 3.61
C GLY A 66 3.41 -3.36 4.47
N CYS A 67 3.24 -3.46 5.79
CA CYS A 67 3.56 -2.38 6.74
C CYS A 67 5.07 -2.06 6.88
N GLY A 68 5.96 -2.98 6.48
CA GLY A 68 7.40 -2.76 6.46
C GLY A 68 7.97 -2.30 7.81
N SER A 69 8.47 -1.07 7.88
CA SER A 69 8.96 -0.46 9.12
C SER A 69 7.84 0.07 10.05
N GLY A 70 6.58 0.02 9.62
CA GLY A 70 5.44 0.53 10.36
C GLY A 70 5.28 2.05 10.30
N VAL A 71 5.91 2.74 9.37
CA VAL A 71 5.80 4.20 9.25
C VAL A 71 4.34 4.61 9.07
N CYS A 72 3.62 4.01 8.13
CA CYS A 72 2.21 4.36 7.90
C CYS A 72 1.35 4.00 9.12
N ALA A 73 1.54 2.81 9.71
CA ALA A 73 0.82 2.39 10.92
C ALA A 73 1.02 3.35 12.09
N VAL A 74 2.27 3.74 12.41
CA VAL A 74 2.61 4.65 13.52
C VAL A 74 1.98 6.03 13.35
N PHE A 75 2.02 6.58 12.13
CA PHE A 75 1.45 7.90 11.87
C PHE A 75 -0.08 7.85 11.79
N ALA A 76 -0.67 6.85 11.10
CA ALA A 76 -2.11 6.67 11.02
C ALA A 76 -2.75 6.44 12.40
N ALA A 77 -2.12 5.68 13.27
CA ALA A 77 -2.60 5.41 14.62
C ALA A 77 -2.67 6.66 15.53
N GLY A 78 -2.03 7.76 15.11
CA GLY A 78 -2.16 9.06 15.80
C GLY A 78 -3.48 9.77 15.54
N VAL A 79 -4.24 9.34 14.52
CA VAL A 79 -5.50 9.96 14.07
C VAL A 79 -6.63 8.93 14.05
N ALA A 80 -6.37 7.73 13.52
CA ALA A 80 -7.36 6.69 13.33
C ALA A 80 -7.81 6.06 14.66
N ARG A 81 -9.03 5.51 14.67
CA ARG A 81 -9.55 4.75 15.81
C ARG A 81 -8.74 3.48 16.05
N GLU A 82 -8.45 2.73 15.00
CA GLU A 82 -7.69 1.49 15.04
C GLU A 82 -6.93 1.25 13.73
N VAL A 83 -5.78 0.59 13.81
CA VAL A 83 -4.97 0.22 12.67
C VAL A 83 -4.68 -1.27 12.71
N LEU A 84 -4.95 -1.97 11.61
CA LEU A 84 -4.42 -3.31 11.37
C LEU A 84 -3.22 -3.17 10.42
N ALA A 85 -2.04 -3.58 10.86
CA ALA A 85 -0.82 -3.57 10.07
C ALA A 85 -0.42 -5.01 9.74
N VAL A 86 -0.21 -5.32 8.47
CA VAL A 86 0.11 -6.67 8.03
C VAL A 86 1.31 -6.69 7.10
N ASP A 87 2.12 -7.74 7.19
CA ASP A 87 3.25 -7.99 6.28
C ASP A 87 3.53 -9.48 6.18
N ILE A 88 4.13 -9.91 5.10
CA ILE A 88 4.60 -11.28 4.93
C ILE A 88 5.96 -11.53 5.62
N SER A 89 6.77 -10.48 5.78
CA SER A 89 8.11 -10.54 6.35
C SER A 89 8.09 -10.54 7.88
N PRO A 90 8.65 -11.58 8.55
CA PRO A 90 8.80 -11.57 10.00
C PRO A 90 9.61 -10.37 10.53
N ALA A 91 10.63 -9.93 9.77
CA ALA A 91 11.45 -8.77 10.13
C ALA A 91 10.62 -7.47 10.10
N ALA A 92 9.74 -7.29 9.10
CA ALA A 92 8.82 -6.17 9.00
C ALA A 92 7.81 -6.16 10.16
N ILE A 93 7.22 -7.31 10.48
CA ILE A 93 6.32 -7.48 11.63
C ILE A 93 7.00 -7.07 12.94
N ALA A 94 8.22 -7.57 13.17
CA ALA A 94 8.99 -7.24 14.38
C ALA A 94 9.33 -5.73 14.42
N ASN A 95 9.71 -5.15 13.29
CA ASN A 95 10.05 -3.73 13.19
C ASN A 95 8.83 -2.83 13.45
N THR A 96 7.69 -3.16 12.83
CA THR A 96 6.43 -2.43 13.04
C THR A 96 6.00 -2.48 14.51
N LYS A 97 6.04 -3.66 15.15
CA LYS A 97 5.73 -3.83 16.59
C LYS A 97 6.65 -2.95 17.46
N GLU A 98 7.94 -2.94 17.18
CA GLU A 98 8.89 -2.13 17.95
C GLU A 98 8.63 -0.63 17.78
N ASN A 99 8.35 -0.15 16.57
CA ASN A 99 8.02 1.24 16.35
C ASN A 99 6.68 1.63 17.02
N CYS A 100 5.65 0.79 16.92
CA CYS A 100 4.38 1.02 17.59
C CYS A 100 4.56 1.10 19.12
N ARG A 101 5.34 0.19 19.72
CA ARG A 101 5.68 0.21 21.14
C ARG A 101 6.40 1.51 21.55
N ARG A 102 7.38 1.96 20.77
CA ARG A 102 8.15 3.21 21.03
C ARG A 102 7.28 4.44 21.04
N PHE A 103 6.25 4.48 20.23
CA PHE A 103 5.35 5.62 20.11
C PHE A 103 4.03 5.43 20.87
N GLY A 104 3.91 4.40 21.73
CA GLY A 104 2.72 4.15 22.53
C GLY A 104 1.45 3.96 21.67
N ARG A 105 1.57 3.24 20.55
CA ARG A 105 0.46 3.01 19.60
C ARG A 105 -0.30 1.74 19.99
N GLU A 106 -1.09 1.80 21.05
CA GLU A 106 -1.87 0.67 21.59
C GLU A 106 -3.04 0.28 20.70
N ASN A 107 -3.49 1.20 19.82
CA ASN A 107 -4.55 0.98 18.84
C ASN A 107 -4.05 0.34 17.52
N VAL A 108 -2.83 -0.21 17.49
CA VAL A 108 -2.28 -0.93 16.34
C VAL A 108 -2.19 -2.42 16.63
N THR A 109 -2.86 -3.22 15.82
CA THR A 109 -2.67 -4.68 15.76
C THR A 109 -1.73 -5.03 14.62
N VAL A 110 -0.68 -5.84 14.89
CA VAL A 110 0.31 -6.24 13.88
C VAL A 110 0.30 -7.74 13.71
N LEU A 111 -0.02 -8.22 12.49
CA LEU A 111 -0.19 -9.64 12.16
C LEU A 111 0.62 -10.03 10.91
N PRO A 112 1.15 -11.28 10.86
CA PRO A 112 1.70 -11.83 9.64
C PRO A 112 0.57 -12.14 8.64
N SER A 113 0.74 -11.72 7.37
CA SER A 113 -0.22 -12.02 6.30
C SER A 113 0.43 -11.94 4.92
N ASP A 114 0.15 -12.92 4.05
CA ASP A 114 0.38 -12.76 2.62
C ASP A 114 -0.82 -11.98 2.06
N MET A 115 -0.59 -10.69 1.78
CA MET A 115 -1.64 -9.76 1.36
C MET A 115 -2.84 -9.82 2.32
N PHE A 116 -4.01 -10.14 1.84
CA PHE A 116 -5.27 -10.18 2.60
C PHE A 116 -5.56 -11.52 3.29
N ALA A 117 -4.67 -12.53 3.23
CA ALA A 117 -4.96 -13.90 3.69
C ALA A 117 -5.40 -13.98 5.16
N ASN A 118 -4.84 -13.15 6.04
CA ASN A 118 -5.19 -13.09 7.46
C ASN A 118 -5.89 -11.76 7.84
N VAL A 119 -6.45 -11.06 6.86
CA VAL A 119 -7.20 -9.83 7.07
C VAL A 119 -8.68 -10.12 7.16
N SER A 120 -9.36 -9.54 8.14
CA SER A 120 -10.80 -9.69 8.32
C SER A 120 -11.51 -8.34 8.50
N GLY A 121 -12.76 -8.29 8.05
CA GLY A 121 -13.60 -7.10 8.13
C GLY A 121 -13.30 -6.08 7.04
N ARG A 122 -13.90 -4.90 7.16
CA ARG A 122 -13.79 -3.80 6.19
C ARG A 122 -13.10 -2.60 6.82
N PHE A 123 -12.52 -1.74 5.98
CA PHE A 123 -11.70 -0.62 6.38
C PHE A 123 -12.18 0.67 5.73
N ASN A 124 -12.11 1.75 6.49
CA ASN A 124 -12.37 3.09 5.97
C ASN A 124 -11.20 3.57 5.08
N LEU A 125 -9.97 3.09 5.39
CA LEU A 125 -8.78 3.42 4.61
C LEU A 125 -7.86 2.19 4.52
N ILE A 126 -7.44 1.87 3.31
CA ILE A 126 -6.34 0.92 3.05
C ILE A 126 -5.14 1.74 2.57
N LEU A 127 -4.01 1.58 3.25
CA LEU A 127 -2.72 2.15 2.88
C LEU A 127 -1.88 1.07 2.21
N ALA A 128 -1.24 1.40 1.09
CA ALA A 128 -0.38 0.49 0.37
C ALA A 128 0.81 1.25 -0.25
N ASN A 129 2.02 0.80 0.08
CA ASN A 129 3.26 1.23 -0.56
C ASN A 129 3.89 0.01 -1.26
N PRO A 130 3.40 -0.37 -2.45
CA PRO A 130 3.82 -1.58 -3.14
C PRO A 130 5.31 -1.56 -3.52
N PRO A 131 5.95 -2.72 -3.63
CA PRO A 131 7.24 -2.84 -4.28
C PRO A 131 7.23 -2.28 -5.70
N TYR A 132 8.30 -1.55 -6.09
CA TYR A 132 8.36 -0.86 -7.39
C TYR A 132 9.01 -1.72 -8.48
N ILE A 133 9.66 -2.81 -8.11
CA ILE A 133 10.42 -3.65 -9.02
C ILE A 133 9.70 -4.98 -9.18
N GLU A 134 9.34 -5.30 -10.41
CA GLU A 134 8.79 -6.61 -10.76
C GLU A 134 9.92 -7.63 -10.82
N ALA A 135 10.11 -8.36 -9.75
CA ALA A 135 10.96 -9.53 -9.69
C ALA A 135 10.34 -10.54 -8.71
N ASP A 136 10.51 -11.81 -9.02
CA ASP A 136 10.07 -12.92 -8.19
C ASP A 136 11.29 -13.60 -7.59
N PHE A 137 11.31 -13.69 -6.27
CA PHE A 137 12.33 -14.40 -5.52
C PHE A 137 11.67 -15.52 -4.74
N GLU A 138 12.30 -16.68 -4.72
CA GLU A 138 11.85 -17.82 -3.91
C GLU A 138 12.00 -17.55 -2.41
N ASP A 139 12.91 -16.63 -2.05
CA ASP A 139 13.18 -16.22 -0.68
C ASP A 139 12.40 -14.93 -0.32
N ASN A 140 11.53 -15.05 0.68
CA ASN A 140 10.73 -13.93 1.18
C ASN A 140 11.57 -12.76 1.74
N GLU A 141 12.79 -13.01 2.20
CA GLU A 141 13.66 -11.94 2.71
C GLU A 141 14.14 -11.02 1.60
N ALA A 142 14.40 -11.55 0.39
CA ALA A 142 14.82 -10.75 -0.76
C ALA A 142 13.65 -10.00 -1.44
N GLN A 143 12.42 -10.28 -1.07
CA GLN A 143 11.21 -9.67 -1.66
C GLN A 143 10.85 -8.30 -1.09
N PHE A 144 11.57 -7.76 -0.12
CA PHE A 144 11.20 -6.54 0.61
C PHE A 144 10.88 -5.33 -0.27
N ALA A 145 11.31 -5.29 -1.50
CA ALA A 145 11.02 -4.22 -2.47
C ALA A 145 10.69 -4.75 -3.87
N THR A 146 10.39 -6.05 -3.99
CA THR A 146 10.07 -6.69 -5.28
C THR A 146 8.82 -7.53 -5.16
N SER A 147 7.95 -7.47 -6.16
CA SER A 147 6.82 -8.39 -6.30
C SER A 147 6.22 -8.30 -7.70
N THR A 148 5.84 -9.44 -8.25
CA THR A 148 5.00 -9.53 -9.46
C THR A 148 3.51 -9.61 -9.11
N ARG A 149 3.17 -9.91 -7.86
CA ARG A 149 1.81 -10.21 -7.39
C ARG A 149 1.13 -9.05 -6.66
N TYR A 150 1.88 -8.15 -6.03
CA TYR A 150 1.31 -7.20 -5.08
C TYR A 150 0.22 -6.32 -5.71
N LEU A 151 0.52 -5.59 -6.78
CA LEU A 151 -0.47 -4.73 -7.43
C LEU A 151 -1.69 -5.50 -7.98
N PRO A 152 -1.53 -6.60 -8.73
CA PRO A 152 -2.66 -7.40 -9.18
C PRO A 152 -3.56 -7.87 -8.04
N VAL A 153 -3.00 -8.41 -6.97
CA VAL A 153 -3.78 -8.91 -5.81
C VAL A 153 -4.45 -7.75 -5.05
N LEU A 154 -3.70 -6.65 -4.83
CA LEU A 154 -4.26 -5.45 -4.20
C LEU A 154 -5.52 -4.98 -4.91
N PHE A 155 -5.46 -4.74 -6.22
CA PHE A 155 -6.61 -4.22 -6.96
C PHE A 155 -7.74 -5.23 -7.10
N ALA A 156 -7.43 -6.52 -7.23
CA ALA A 156 -8.45 -7.57 -7.32
C ALA A 156 -9.27 -7.70 -6.03
N GLN A 157 -8.68 -7.47 -4.86
CA GLN A 157 -9.30 -7.75 -3.59
C GLN A 157 -9.68 -6.49 -2.77
N ALA A 158 -9.03 -5.35 -3.00
CA ALA A 158 -9.21 -4.16 -2.16
C ALA A 158 -10.69 -3.76 -1.98
N ARG A 159 -11.51 -3.90 -3.02
CA ARG A 159 -12.94 -3.53 -2.96
C ARG A 159 -13.71 -4.33 -1.91
N ASP A 160 -13.36 -5.59 -1.71
CA ASP A 160 -14.04 -6.47 -0.75
C ASP A 160 -13.72 -6.11 0.71
N TYR A 161 -12.56 -5.46 0.91
CA TYR A 161 -12.09 -5.00 2.22
C TYR A 161 -12.34 -3.51 2.47
N LEU A 162 -12.89 -2.78 1.51
CA LEU A 162 -13.26 -1.38 1.72
C LEU A 162 -14.70 -1.25 2.22
N GLU A 163 -14.93 -0.32 3.15
CA GLU A 163 -16.27 0.18 3.46
C GLU A 163 -16.88 0.85 2.22
N LYS A 164 -18.21 1.08 2.24
CA LYS A 164 -18.94 1.67 1.11
C LYS A 164 -18.33 2.99 0.63
N ASP A 165 -17.91 3.84 1.58
CA ASP A 165 -17.24 5.12 1.31
C ASP A 165 -15.74 5.04 1.60
N GLY A 166 -15.20 3.83 1.63
CA GLY A 166 -13.80 3.55 1.93
C GLY A 166 -12.86 4.07 0.87
N ARG A 167 -11.60 4.20 1.24
CA ARG A 167 -10.53 4.77 0.42
C ARG A 167 -9.35 3.81 0.38
N LEU A 168 -8.78 3.63 -0.81
CA LEU A 168 -7.48 2.99 -1.00
C LEU A 168 -6.47 4.08 -1.37
N LEU A 169 -5.40 4.20 -0.60
CA LEU A 169 -4.28 5.10 -0.88
C LEU A 169 -3.08 4.27 -1.32
N VAL A 170 -2.68 4.42 -2.58
CA VAL A 170 -1.51 3.75 -3.12
C VAL A 170 -0.40 4.76 -3.33
N GLN A 171 0.75 4.53 -2.70
CA GLN A 171 1.97 5.27 -2.97
C GLN A 171 2.78 4.51 -4.03
N TYR A 172 2.96 5.11 -5.21
CA TYR A 172 3.64 4.45 -6.32
C TYR A 172 4.34 5.48 -7.23
N PRO A 173 5.37 5.10 -8.00
CA PRO A 173 6.02 6.05 -8.91
C PRO A 173 5.06 6.60 -9.94
N GLY A 174 5.08 7.91 -10.15
CA GLY A 174 4.09 8.64 -10.97
C GLY A 174 4.03 8.23 -12.44
N TRP A 175 5.13 7.72 -13.01
CA TRP A 175 5.15 7.22 -14.40
C TRP A 175 4.32 5.94 -14.60
N PHE A 176 4.01 5.20 -13.53
CA PHE A 176 3.09 4.06 -13.57
C PHE A 176 1.62 4.47 -13.38
N GLY A 177 1.30 5.76 -13.37
CA GLY A 177 -0.07 6.24 -13.17
C GLY A 177 -1.09 5.67 -14.16
N GLY A 178 -0.67 5.39 -15.41
CA GLY A 178 -1.49 4.69 -16.40
C GLY A 178 -1.86 3.28 -15.98
N LEU A 179 -0.90 2.52 -15.44
CA LEU A 179 -1.10 1.16 -14.92
C LEU A 179 -2.06 1.17 -13.71
N VAL A 180 -1.83 2.07 -12.74
CA VAL A 180 -2.69 2.21 -11.56
C VAL A 180 -4.13 2.52 -11.95
N LYS A 181 -4.35 3.44 -12.89
CA LYS A 181 -5.69 3.76 -13.40
C LYS A 181 -6.35 2.57 -14.11
N LYS A 182 -5.58 1.86 -14.95
CA LYS A 182 -6.08 0.68 -15.66
C LYS A 182 -6.52 -0.42 -14.68
N LEU A 183 -5.69 -0.72 -13.67
CA LEU A 183 -6.02 -1.72 -12.65
C LEU A 183 -7.23 -1.29 -11.82
N ALA A 184 -7.30 -0.03 -11.40
CA ALA A 184 -8.47 0.48 -10.66
C ALA A 184 -9.76 0.25 -11.44
N VAL A 185 -9.78 0.68 -12.71
CA VAL A 185 -10.98 0.53 -13.58
C VAL A 185 -11.38 -0.92 -13.76
N ALA A 186 -10.41 -1.81 -13.99
CA ALA A 186 -10.66 -3.25 -14.21
C ALA A 186 -11.34 -3.92 -13.01
N HIS A 187 -11.13 -3.38 -11.79
CA HIS A 187 -11.65 -3.95 -10.54
C HIS A 187 -12.75 -3.09 -9.88
N GLY A 188 -13.44 -2.27 -10.66
CA GLY A 188 -14.57 -1.48 -10.16
C GLY A 188 -14.19 -0.38 -9.17
N LEU A 189 -12.96 0.12 -9.29
CA LEU A 189 -12.42 1.24 -8.54
C LEU A 189 -12.14 2.41 -9.48
N GLU A 190 -11.95 3.61 -8.93
CA GLU A 190 -11.54 4.79 -9.69
C GLU A 190 -10.51 5.63 -8.94
N VAL A 191 -9.55 6.19 -9.65
CA VAL A 191 -8.58 7.14 -9.11
C VAL A 191 -9.25 8.51 -9.06
N VAL A 192 -9.56 8.98 -7.85
CA VAL A 192 -10.26 10.26 -7.62
C VAL A 192 -9.31 11.43 -7.38
N LYS A 193 -8.08 11.17 -6.93
CA LYS A 193 -7.05 12.19 -6.72
C LYS A 193 -5.67 11.62 -6.98
N VAL A 194 -4.81 12.45 -7.58
CA VAL A 194 -3.39 12.14 -7.78
C VAL A 194 -2.58 13.28 -7.20
N GLN A 195 -1.72 12.98 -6.23
CA GLN A 195 -0.92 13.97 -5.53
C GLN A 195 0.55 13.54 -5.54
N ARG A 196 1.42 14.39 -6.08
CA ARG A 196 2.87 14.14 -5.98
C ARG A 196 3.33 14.33 -4.55
N MET A 197 4.19 13.42 -4.08
CA MET A 197 4.80 13.56 -2.77
C MET A 197 5.58 14.88 -2.64
N PRO A 198 5.68 15.43 -1.43
CA PRO A 198 6.54 16.59 -1.17
C PRO A 198 7.98 16.37 -1.64
N ARG A 199 8.71 17.46 -1.92
CA ARG A 199 10.14 17.33 -2.21
C ARG A 199 10.84 16.78 -0.96
N LYS A 200 11.79 15.88 -1.19
CA LYS A 200 12.64 15.36 -0.11
C LYS A 200 13.47 16.51 0.47
N SER A 201 13.65 16.51 1.77
CA SER A 201 14.65 17.33 2.44
C SER A 201 16.06 16.97 1.93
N LEU A 202 17.05 17.84 2.17
CA LEU A 202 18.45 17.52 1.85
C LEU A 202 18.88 16.21 2.53
N TYR A 203 18.48 16.02 3.79
CA TYR A 203 18.74 14.78 4.55
C TYR A 203 18.18 13.54 3.85
N LEU A 204 16.90 13.54 3.47
CA LEU A 204 16.27 12.41 2.76
C LEU A 204 16.88 12.21 1.37
N SER A 205 17.32 13.28 0.70
CA SER A 205 17.96 13.20 -0.61
C SER A 205 19.34 12.53 -0.52
N LEU A 206 20.14 12.87 0.49
CA LEU A 206 21.44 12.26 0.75
C LEU A 206 21.29 10.79 1.12
N LEU A 207 20.32 10.46 1.99
CA LEU A 207 20.01 9.06 2.31
C LEU A 207 19.53 8.29 1.08
N SER A 208 18.66 8.87 0.26
CA SER A 208 18.21 8.22 -0.99
C SER A 208 19.38 7.90 -1.91
N PHE A 209 20.38 8.78 -2.00
CA PHE A 209 21.59 8.50 -2.75
C PHE A 209 22.37 7.31 -2.14
N ALA A 210 22.62 7.33 -0.84
CA ALA A 210 23.33 6.25 -0.14
C ALA A 210 22.61 4.89 -0.30
N TYR A 211 21.28 4.88 -0.29
CA TYR A 211 20.45 3.69 -0.44
C TYR A 211 20.17 3.30 -1.90
N LEU A 212 20.80 3.97 -2.87
CA LEU A 212 20.58 3.76 -4.31
C LEU A 212 19.12 3.92 -4.75
N GLN A 213 18.36 4.73 -4.01
CA GLN A 213 16.96 5.07 -4.30
C GLN A 213 16.85 6.46 -4.93
N VAL A 214 17.69 6.74 -5.91
CA VAL A 214 17.73 8.01 -6.61
C VAL A 214 16.83 8.01 -7.84
N GLY A 215 16.30 9.16 -8.17
CA GLY A 215 15.66 9.39 -9.48
C GLY A 215 14.15 9.24 -9.49
N PHE A 216 13.49 8.76 -8.45
CA PHE A 216 12.03 8.76 -8.45
C PHE A 216 11.44 9.61 -7.33
N ARG A 217 10.30 10.14 -7.66
CA ARG A 217 9.41 10.85 -6.76
C ARG A 217 8.09 10.10 -6.75
N SER A 218 7.74 9.58 -5.60
CA SER A 218 6.48 8.88 -5.42
C SER A 218 5.29 9.81 -5.61
N THR A 219 4.17 9.19 -5.91
CA THR A 219 2.88 9.83 -6.12
C THR A 219 1.85 9.06 -5.31
N LEU A 220 0.99 9.76 -4.61
CA LEU A 220 -0.16 9.20 -3.93
C LEU A 220 -1.35 9.16 -4.89
N PHE A 221 -1.94 7.98 -5.03
CA PHE A 221 -3.18 7.76 -5.77
C PHE A 221 -4.29 7.46 -4.77
N LEU A 222 -5.22 8.39 -4.61
CA LEU A 222 -6.44 8.17 -3.84
C LEU A 222 -7.46 7.52 -4.74
N ILE A 223 -7.95 6.36 -4.32
CA ILE A 223 -8.80 5.47 -5.10
C ILE A 223 -10.04 5.17 -4.29
N LYS A 224 -11.20 5.13 -4.93
CA LYS A 224 -12.49 4.82 -4.30
C LYS A 224 -13.23 3.74 -5.08
N PRO A 225 -14.14 3.00 -4.43
CA PRO A 225 -15.10 2.16 -5.14
C PRO A 225 -15.92 3.00 -6.11
N ARG A 226 -16.09 2.51 -7.34
CA ARG A 226 -17.05 3.12 -8.27
C ARG A 226 -18.46 2.87 -7.77
N PRO A 227 -19.35 3.87 -7.86
CA PRO A 227 -20.77 3.62 -7.65
C PRO A 227 -21.24 2.51 -8.59
N LEU A 228 -22.01 1.55 -8.08
CA LEU A 228 -22.68 0.60 -8.94
C LEU A 228 -23.60 1.39 -9.88
N PRO A 229 -23.70 1.03 -11.18
CA PRO A 229 -24.73 1.60 -12.04
C PRO A 229 -26.07 1.47 -11.31
N LYS A 230 -26.83 2.56 -11.20
CA LYS A 230 -28.21 2.46 -10.71
C LYS A 230 -28.90 1.38 -11.53
N ALA A 231 -29.47 0.39 -10.86
CA ALA A 231 -30.30 -0.60 -11.54
C ALA A 231 -31.28 0.20 -12.41
N VAL A 232 -31.25 -0.06 -13.71
CA VAL A 232 -32.27 0.50 -14.60
C VAL A 232 -33.58 -0.07 -14.06
N GLU A 233 -34.42 0.77 -13.49
CA GLU A 233 -35.77 0.43 -13.09
C GLU A 233 -36.43 -0.07 -14.39
N THR A 234 -36.52 -1.37 -14.53
CA THR A 234 -37.31 -1.98 -15.63
C THR A 234 -38.76 -1.52 -15.40
N ALA A 235 -39.20 -0.67 -16.28
CA ALA A 235 -40.59 -0.24 -16.28
C ALA A 235 -41.47 -1.50 -16.18
N PRO A 236 -42.55 -1.46 -15.34
CA PRO A 236 -43.43 -2.60 -15.22
C PRO A 236 -43.96 -2.97 -16.62
N ALA A 237 -43.86 -4.24 -16.98
CA ALA A 237 -44.39 -4.77 -18.21
C ALA A 237 -45.86 -4.41 -18.29
N THR A 238 -46.21 -3.56 -19.24
CA THR A 238 -47.61 -3.21 -19.55
C THR A 238 -48.30 -4.50 -20.01
N GLU A 239 -49.15 -5.03 -19.14
CA GLU A 239 -50.04 -6.16 -19.44
C GLU A 239 -50.93 -5.80 -20.59
N GLN A 240 -50.58 -6.20 -21.80
CA GLN A 240 -51.41 -6.07 -22.97
C GLN A 240 -52.61 -7.03 -22.82
N ALA A 241 -53.74 -6.49 -22.42
CA ALA A 241 -55.02 -7.20 -22.42
C ALA A 241 -55.28 -7.74 -23.85
N MET A 242 -55.39 -9.05 -23.99
CA MET A 242 -55.84 -9.73 -25.22
C MET A 242 -57.32 -9.36 -25.49
N PRO A 243 -57.68 -9.00 -26.70
CA PRO A 243 -59.11 -8.78 -27.02
C PRO A 243 -59.85 -10.14 -27.03
N VAL A 244 -60.89 -10.20 -26.21
CA VAL A 244 -61.87 -11.29 -26.22
C VAL A 244 -62.63 -11.24 -27.55
N MET A 245 -62.41 -12.22 -28.40
CA MET A 245 -63.27 -12.46 -29.57
C MET A 245 -64.59 -13.06 -29.10
N ALA A 246 -65.69 -12.27 -29.23
CA ALA A 246 -67.06 -12.77 -29.07
C ALA A 246 -67.43 -13.56 -30.30
N ALA A 247 -68.06 -14.76 -30.09
CA ALA A 247 -68.66 -15.60 -31.09
C ALA A 247 -70.06 -15.10 -31.47
#